data_86dde9cacf7134aa1ced273570006b46
#
_entry.id   86dde9cacf7134aa1ced273570006b46
#
_cell.length_a   1.000
_cell.length_b   1.000
_cell.length_c   1.000
_cell.angle_alpha   90.00
_cell.angle_beta   90.00
_cell.angle_gamma   90.00
#
_symmetry.space_group_name_H-M   'P 1'
#
loop_
_entity.id
_entity.type
_entity.pdbx_description
1 polymer ?
#
loop_
_entity_poly.entity_id
_entity_poly.type
_entity_poly.pdbx_seq_one_letter_code
_entity_poly.pdbx_strand_id
1 'polypeptide(L)'
;MSSIADLDTPAVTVHLDVMESNIRRVHGHLAKHGIANRPHIKTHKIPAIGTLQMQGGAVGITCQKLGEVEVFADAGVTDDVLLTFNVLGRGKTE
;
A
#
# COMPACT_ATOMS: atom_id res chain seq x y z
N MET A 1 4.21 -21.62 16.10
CA MET A 1 3.41 -20.63 15.35
C MET A 1 2.53 -19.83 16.31
N SER A 2 2.57 -18.54 16.22
CA SER A 2 1.77 -17.67 17.07
C SER A 2 0.29 -17.70 16.67
N SER A 3 -0.62 -17.57 17.63
CA SER A 3 -2.05 -17.44 17.40
C SER A 3 -2.52 -16.06 17.84
N ILE A 4 -3.78 -15.73 17.52
CA ILE A 4 -4.39 -14.47 17.96
C ILE A 4 -4.36 -14.35 19.48
N ALA A 5 -4.51 -15.48 20.21
CA ALA A 5 -4.48 -15.48 21.67
C ALA A 5 -3.11 -15.07 22.25
N ASP A 6 -2.04 -15.17 21.45
CA ASP A 6 -0.68 -14.81 21.89
C ASP A 6 -0.35 -13.32 21.69
N LEU A 7 -1.27 -12.53 21.10
CA LEU A 7 -1.04 -11.12 20.85
C LEU A 7 -1.31 -10.27 22.09
N ASP A 8 -0.46 -9.27 22.28
CA ASP A 8 -0.73 -8.22 23.25
C ASP A 8 -1.93 -7.37 22.82
N THR A 9 -2.71 -6.93 23.80
CA THR A 9 -3.89 -6.10 23.51
C THR A 9 -3.71 -4.67 24.03
N PRO A 10 -4.24 -3.66 23.32
CA PRO A 10 -4.99 -3.78 22.07
C PRO A 10 -4.07 -4.09 20.87
N ALA A 11 -4.61 -4.82 19.88
CA ALA A 11 -3.88 -5.15 18.65
C ALA A 11 -4.80 -4.97 17.45
N VAL A 12 -4.21 -4.52 16.31
CA VAL A 12 -4.92 -4.43 15.05
C VAL A 12 -4.53 -5.66 14.21
N THR A 13 -5.55 -6.35 13.70
CA THR A 13 -5.35 -7.54 12.85
C THR A 13 -5.92 -7.30 11.47
N VAL A 14 -5.40 -8.05 10.47
CA VAL A 14 -5.89 -8.03 9.09
C VAL A 14 -6.41 -9.41 8.75
N HIS A 15 -7.66 -9.47 8.25
CA HIS A 15 -8.23 -10.71 7.73
C HIS A 15 -7.78 -10.90 6.28
N LEU A 16 -6.81 -11.79 6.06
CA LEU A 16 -6.14 -11.92 4.76
C LEU A 16 -7.10 -12.24 3.62
N ASP A 17 -8.02 -13.20 3.81
CA ASP A 17 -8.95 -13.60 2.75
C ASP A 17 -9.85 -12.44 2.32
N VAL A 18 -10.33 -11.65 3.28
CA VAL A 18 -11.17 -10.48 3.00
C VAL A 18 -10.35 -9.40 2.29
N MET A 19 -9.13 -9.16 2.76
CA MET A 19 -8.23 -8.19 2.13
C MET A 19 -7.93 -8.55 0.69
N GLU A 20 -7.55 -9.79 0.42
CA GLU A 20 -7.26 -10.25 -0.94
C GLU A 20 -8.48 -10.16 -1.85
N SER A 21 -9.65 -10.53 -1.34
CA SER A 21 -10.92 -10.40 -2.06
C SER A 21 -11.20 -8.93 -2.40
N ASN A 22 -10.96 -8.02 -1.47
CA ASN A 22 -11.17 -6.59 -1.69
C ASN A 22 -10.21 -6.03 -2.73
N ILE A 23 -8.94 -6.44 -2.70
CA ILE A 23 -7.95 -6.02 -3.71
C ILE A 23 -8.40 -6.46 -5.10
N ARG A 24 -8.81 -7.71 -5.25
CA ARG A 24 -9.29 -8.24 -6.54
C ARG A 24 -10.55 -7.51 -7.01
N ARG A 25 -11.47 -7.24 -6.11
CA ARG A 25 -12.75 -6.58 -6.44
C ARG A 25 -12.54 -5.16 -6.92
N VAL A 26 -11.74 -4.38 -6.21
CA VAL A 26 -11.47 -2.98 -6.60
C VAL A 26 -10.72 -2.93 -7.92
N HIS A 27 -9.67 -3.71 -8.05
CA HIS A 27 -8.90 -3.75 -9.30
C HIS A 27 -9.76 -4.21 -10.48
N GLY A 28 -10.53 -5.27 -10.29
CA GLY A 28 -11.40 -5.81 -11.35
C GLY A 28 -12.46 -4.80 -11.79
N HIS A 29 -13.04 -4.07 -10.84
CA HIS A 29 -14.02 -3.03 -11.15
C HIS A 29 -13.40 -1.90 -11.98
N LEU A 30 -12.24 -1.43 -11.59
CA LEU A 30 -11.54 -0.35 -12.32
C LEU A 30 -11.08 -0.83 -13.69
N ALA A 31 -10.52 -2.03 -13.78
CA ALA A 31 -10.07 -2.61 -15.06
C ALA A 31 -11.22 -2.77 -16.05
N LYS A 32 -12.40 -3.13 -15.57
CA LYS A 32 -13.61 -3.27 -16.39
C LYS A 32 -13.97 -1.95 -17.08
N HIS A 33 -13.64 -0.83 -16.47
CA HIS A 33 -13.91 0.51 -17.02
C HIS A 33 -12.68 1.16 -17.65
N GLY A 34 -11.59 0.40 -17.83
CA GLY A 34 -10.36 0.91 -18.43
C GLY A 34 -9.61 1.92 -17.56
N ILE A 35 -9.79 1.86 -16.24
CA ILE A 35 -9.18 2.77 -15.28
C ILE A 35 -8.03 2.08 -14.58
N ALA A 36 -6.84 2.69 -14.61
CA ALA A 36 -5.68 2.19 -13.86
C ALA A 36 -5.87 2.42 -12.35
N ASN A 37 -5.39 1.46 -11.56
CA ASN A 37 -5.49 1.51 -10.10
C ASN A 37 -4.15 1.92 -9.48
N ARG A 38 -4.16 3.01 -8.72
CA ARG A 38 -3.01 3.47 -7.94
C ARG A 38 -3.47 3.65 -6.49
N PRO A 39 -3.43 2.57 -5.69
CA PRO A 39 -3.95 2.64 -4.33
C PRO A 39 -3.10 3.52 -3.43
N HIS A 40 -3.75 4.16 -2.48
CA HIS A 40 -3.09 4.95 -1.46
C HIS A 40 -2.72 4.04 -0.28
N ILE A 41 -1.46 4.08 0.16
CA ILE A 41 -0.97 3.20 1.23
C ILE A 41 -1.01 3.83 2.63
N LYS A 42 -1.46 5.07 2.75
CA LYS A 42 -1.51 5.75 4.05
C LYS A 42 -2.38 5.06 5.08
N THR A 43 -3.38 4.28 4.63
CA THR A 43 -4.34 3.62 5.49
C THR A 43 -3.75 2.43 6.24
N HIS A 44 -2.88 1.67 5.60
CA HIS A 44 -2.27 0.50 6.24
C HIS A 44 -0.78 0.70 6.57
N LYS A 45 -0.04 1.41 5.72
CA LYS A 45 1.40 1.67 5.87
C LYS A 45 2.23 0.38 5.99
N ILE A 46 1.78 -0.68 5.33
CA ILE A 46 2.40 -2.01 5.41
C ILE A 46 2.93 -2.40 4.03
N PRO A 47 4.27 -2.47 3.84
CA PRO A 47 4.85 -2.82 2.53
C PRO A 47 4.36 -4.16 1.97
N ALA A 48 4.18 -5.18 2.81
CA ALA A 48 3.67 -6.48 2.36
C ALA A 48 2.29 -6.36 1.71
N ILE A 49 1.41 -5.50 2.24
CA ILE A 49 0.10 -5.24 1.64
C ILE A 49 0.26 -4.49 0.32
N GLY A 50 1.16 -3.50 0.27
CA GLY A 50 1.49 -2.80 -0.97
C GLY A 50 1.94 -3.74 -2.07
N THR A 51 2.78 -4.72 -1.73
CA THR A 51 3.21 -5.75 -2.69
C THR A 51 2.03 -6.56 -3.21
N LEU A 52 1.09 -6.95 -2.34
CA LEU A 52 -0.11 -7.66 -2.77
C LEU A 52 -0.99 -6.81 -3.69
N GLN A 53 -1.08 -5.52 -3.43
CA GLN A 53 -1.81 -4.60 -4.31
C GLN A 53 -1.14 -4.49 -5.68
N MET A 54 0.20 -4.45 -5.74
CA MET A 54 0.93 -4.47 -7.00
C MET A 54 0.71 -5.78 -7.76
N GLN A 55 0.76 -6.92 -7.07
CA GLN A 55 0.49 -8.23 -7.65
C GLN A 55 -0.95 -8.34 -8.15
N GLY A 56 -1.88 -7.64 -7.51
CA GLY A 56 -3.28 -7.59 -7.89
C GLY A 56 -3.56 -6.74 -9.13
N GLY A 57 -2.55 -6.04 -9.66
CA GLY A 57 -2.66 -5.27 -10.90
C GLY A 57 -2.54 -3.77 -10.76
N ALA A 58 -2.17 -3.24 -9.59
CA ALA A 58 -1.94 -1.80 -9.43
C ALA A 58 -0.77 -1.35 -10.32
N VAL A 59 -0.87 -0.14 -10.85
CA VAL A 59 0.19 0.46 -11.69
C VAL A 59 1.31 1.09 -10.87
N GLY A 60 1.05 1.37 -9.61
CA GLY A 60 1.96 1.99 -8.67
C GLY A 60 1.23 2.23 -7.37
N ILE A 61 1.79 3.03 -6.50
CA ILE A 61 1.17 3.39 -5.22
C ILE A 61 1.12 4.91 -5.04
N THR A 62 0.29 5.34 -4.12
CA THR A 62 0.22 6.73 -3.69
C THR A 62 0.62 6.81 -2.23
N CYS A 63 1.52 7.73 -1.91
CA CYS A 63 1.97 8.01 -0.55
C CYS A 63 1.60 9.43 -0.16
N GLN A 64 1.37 9.65 1.14
CA GLN A 64 1.08 10.98 1.67
C GLN A 64 2.33 11.69 2.16
N LYS A 65 3.30 10.94 2.68
CA LYS A 65 4.52 11.47 3.31
C LYS A 65 5.77 10.89 2.67
N LEU A 66 6.83 11.69 2.66
CA LEU A 66 8.11 11.25 2.12
C LEU A 66 8.67 10.02 2.85
N GLY A 67 8.46 9.94 4.17
CA GLY A 67 8.86 8.76 4.95
C GLY A 67 8.18 7.48 4.49
N GLU A 68 6.91 7.55 4.08
CA GLU A 68 6.21 6.40 3.49
C GLU A 68 6.87 5.98 2.17
N VAL A 69 7.23 6.94 1.34
CA VAL A 69 7.93 6.65 0.07
C VAL A 69 9.23 5.89 0.34
N GLU A 70 10.02 6.36 1.31
CA GLU A 70 11.29 5.73 1.65
C GLU A 70 11.09 4.28 2.11
N VAL A 71 10.16 4.05 3.02
CA VAL A 71 9.87 2.71 3.56
C VAL A 71 9.43 1.75 2.44
N PHE A 72 8.52 2.18 1.59
CA PHE A 72 7.99 1.32 0.52
C PHE A 72 9.01 1.11 -0.59
N ALA A 73 9.81 2.12 -0.93
CA ALA A 73 10.89 1.99 -1.90
C ALA A 73 11.97 1.03 -1.41
N ASP A 74 12.38 1.16 -0.15
CA ASP A 74 13.40 0.28 0.46
C ASP A 74 12.92 -1.17 0.52
N ALA A 75 11.62 -1.38 0.69
CA ALA A 75 11.02 -2.72 0.70
C ALA A 75 10.85 -3.31 -0.71
N GLY A 76 11.13 -2.54 -1.77
CA GLY A 76 11.05 -3.01 -3.15
C GLY A 76 9.63 -3.22 -3.65
N VAL A 77 8.66 -2.47 -3.12
CA VAL A 77 7.24 -2.62 -3.52
C VAL A 77 7.03 -2.19 -4.95
N THR A 78 7.50 -1.01 -5.31
CA THR A 78 7.41 -0.48 -6.67
C THR A 78 8.29 0.77 -6.80
N ASP A 79 8.71 1.07 -8.02
CA ASP A 79 9.39 2.33 -8.37
C ASP A 79 8.40 3.42 -8.78
N ASP A 80 7.14 3.08 -8.99
CA ASP A 80 6.11 4.01 -9.46
C ASP A 80 5.30 4.52 -8.29
N VAL A 81 5.71 5.67 -7.74
CA VAL A 81 5.12 6.25 -6.54
C VAL A 81 4.69 7.69 -6.81
N LEU A 82 3.44 8.01 -6.47
CA LEU A 82 2.94 9.37 -6.46
C LEU A 82 2.91 9.89 -5.03
N LEU A 83 3.61 10.99 -4.79
CA LEU A 83 3.56 11.69 -3.50
C LEU A 83 2.55 12.85 -3.61
N THR A 84 1.50 12.82 -2.79
CA THR A 84 0.37 13.75 -2.92
C THR A 84 0.44 14.96 -2.01
N PHE A 85 1.56 15.18 -1.36
CA PHE A 85 1.72 16.30 -0.45
C PHE A 85 2.90 17.18 -0.86
N ASN A 86 2.91 18.44 -0.43
CA ASN A 86 3.99 19.36 -0.75
C ASN A 86 5.29 18.93 -0.08
N VAL A 87 6.37 18.95 -0.85
CA VAL A 87 7.72 18.66 -0.36
C VAL A 87 8.56 19.92 -0.50
N LEU A 88 9.07 20.41 0.63
CA LEU A 88 9.90 21.61 0.68
C LEU A 88 11.26 21.27 1.26
N GLY A 89 12.29 21.98 0.79
CA GLY A 89 13.66 21.78 1.23
C GLY A 89 14.48 20.93 0.28
N ARG A 90 15.77 21.27 0.14
CA ARG A 90 16.66 20.62 -0.84
C ARG A 90 16.85 19.13 -0.57
N GLY A 91 17.07 18.77 0.69
CA GLY A 91 17.32 17.37 1.05
C GLY A 91 16.13 16.44 0.82
N LYS A 92 14.93 16.99 0.63
CA LYS A 92 13.72 16.22 0.41
C LYS A 92 13.40 15.99 -1.07
N THR A 93 13.91 16.87 -1.93
CA THR A 93 13.63 16.82 -3.37
C THR A 93 14.75 16.18 -4.17
N GLU A 94 15.86 15.94 -3.54
CA GLU A 94 17.02 15.24 -4.09
C GLU A 94 16.98 13.76 -3.70
#